data_0ccf5009dc4346232a0546f553003853
#
_entry.id   0ccf5009dc4346232a0546f553003853
#
_cell.length_a   1.000
_cell.length_b   1.000
_cell.length_c   1.000
_cell.angle_alpha   90.00
_cell.angle_beta   90.00
_cell.angle_gamma   90.00
#
_symmetry.space_group_name_H-M   'P 1'
#
loop_
_entity.id
_entity.type
_entity.pdbx_description
1 polymer ?
#
loop_
_entity_poly.entity_id
_entity_poly.type
_entity_poly.pdbx_seq_one_letter_code
_entity_poly.pdbx_strand_id
1 'polypeptide(L)'
;MHKHLRLALATASAAALTGGLLTFSAATATAADSVHHPVADFNNDGYGDVAYAAGNATVGGKAGAGQIVALYGSASGVTSTKRTTISQNTTGVPGSAETGDGFGWVSAYGDFNGDGYDDLAVSALLEDVSGDADGGTVVIVWGSASGLSGATTINDPAPSSHDRWGKTLAAGDFDGDGKEDLAVGATSSTIHVFKGGITKSGTTGGRYTVKPPIISGDGTGPFNLTAGDVNGDTRTDLIVDGFETDSEYGWNANYYVPGTASGLSAASAQKLKPGIITGIGDVNGDGYGDIVTGEEWDPSKDGSEPSVPESATGGKVHLIKGSASGPAGATSLTQNTGNVPGASERGDFFGNELSLGDINGDGFQDLVVAAAGENLGGVVNTGAVTVLYGSAAGLNTSSGTQYFAQSTAGVPGSDETDDFFGSEVKLTDVTGDGKADLTVGAYGENDFNGSVVYLPSDGTKITTAGSRSIAPSAVGVSTSGQPVLGGNAAN
;
A
#
# COMPACT_ATOMS: atom_id res chain seq x y z
N MET A 1 15.23 29.74 37.39
CA MET A 1 14.29 28.62 37.63
C MET A 1 14.50 27.40 36.71
N HIS A 2 15.34 27.48 35.66
CA HIS A 2 15.51 26.37 34.69
C HIS A 2 16.69 25.40 34.95
N LYS A 3 17.54 25.68 35.92
CA LYS A 3 18.69 24.81 36.25
C LYS A 3 18.33 23.62 37.18
N HIS A 4 17.28 23.75 37.97
CA HIS A 4 16.90 22.70 38.93
C HIS A 4 16.01 21.59 38.32
N LEU A 5 15.36 21.88 37.16
CA LEU A 5 14.52 20.88 36.50
C LEU A 5 15.35 19.84 35.72
N ARG A 6 16.52 20.23 35.22
CA ARG A 6 17.42 19.31 34.50
C ARG A 6 18.16 18.33 35.43
N LEU A 7 18.35 18.70 36.70
CA LEU A 7 19.04 17.84 37.67
C LEU A 7 18.08 16.78 38.27
N ALA A 8 16.79 17.08 38.32
CA ALA A 8 15.77 16.10 38.79
C ALA A 8 15.50 14.97 37.81
N LEU A 9 15.61 15.22 36.48
CA LEU A 9 15.49 14.16 35.46
C LEU A 9 16.72 13.23 35.42
N ALA A 10 17.91 13.76 35.68
CA ALA A 10 19.14 12.97 35.67
C ALA A 10 19.24 11.99 36.87
N THR A 11 18.66 12.38 38.02
CA THR A 11 18.65 11.53 39.23
C THR A 11 17.57 10.44 39.20
N ALA A 12 16.45 10.62 38.46
CA ALA A 12 15.45 9.59 38.26
C ALA A 12 15.93 8.46 37.34
N SER A 13 16.81 8.78 36.38
CA SER A 13 17.39 7.78 35.47
C SER A 13 18.46 6.90 36.12
N ALA A 14 19.11 7.33 37.21
CA ALA A 14 20.15 6.56 37.89
C ALA A 14 19.61 5.54 38.92
N ALA A 15 18.38 5.73 39.39
CA ALA A 15 17.75 4.81 40.38
C ALA A 15 17.04 3.62 39.71
N ALA A 16 16.82 3.64 38.40
CA ALA A 16 16.17 2.56 37.64
C ALA A 16 17.16 1.48 37.13
N LEU A 17 18.46 1.63 37.35
CA LEU A 17 19.49 0.73 36.79
C LEU A 17 19.87 -0.47 37.69
N THR A 18 19.19 -0.72 38.80
CA THR A 18 19.51 -1.85 39.68
C THR A 18 18.41 -2.90 39.89
N GLY A 19 17.41 -2.90 39.02
CA GLY A 19 16.32 -3.87 39.13
C GLY A 19 15.59 -4.12 37.83
N GLY A 20 16.07 -5.06 37.05
CA GLY A 20 15.35 -5.59 35.87
C GLY A 20 15.86 -4.99 34.54
N LEU A 21 16.44 -5.85 33.71
CA LEU A 21 16.58 -5.59 32.28
C LEU A 21 15.16 -5.47 31.68
N LEU A 22 14.62 -4.26 31.65
CA LEU A 22 13.58 -3.93 30.68
C LEU A 22 14.34 -3.70 29.37
N THR A 23 14.38 -4.70 28.52
CA THR A 23 14.66 -4.48 27.11
C THR A 23 13.53 -3.59 26.58
N PHE A 24 13.77 -2.29 26.53
CA PHE A 24 13.05 -1.48 25.54
C PHE A 24 13.54 -2.00 24.20
N SER A 25 12.79 -2.87 23.57
CA SER A 25 12.79 -2.93 22.12
C SER A 25 12.45 -1.50 21.70
N ALA A 26 13.40 -0.76 21.14
CA ALA A 26 13.07 0.39 20.32
C ALA A 26 12.09 -0.16 19.27
N ALA A 27 10.84 0.25 19.35
CA ALA A 27 9.94 0.05 18.26
C ALA A 27 10.62 0.74 17.07
N THR A 28 11.14 -0.07 16.15
CA THR A 28 11.63 0.45 14.88
C THR A 28 10.43 1.11 14.23
N ALA A 29 10.53 2.40 13.97
CA ALA A 29 9.52 3.12 13.24
C ALA A 29 9.47 2.50 11.83
N THR A 30 8.58 1.53 11.63
CA THR A 30 8.19 1.12 10.29
C THR A 30 7.41 2.29 9.75
N ALA A 31 7.86 2.92 8.68
CA ALA A 31 7.04 3.82 7.94
C ALA A 31 5.94 2.97 7.32
N ALA A 32 4.77 3.31 7.63
CA ALA A 32 3.58 2.57 7.36
C ALA A 32 2.61 3.45 6.62
N ASP A 33 1.65 2.80 6.07
CA ASP A 33 0.48 3.43 5.50
C ASP A 33 -0.30 4.27 6.56
N SER A 34 -0.02 4.07 7.86
CA SER A 34 -0.52 4.87 8.98
C SER A 34 0.56 5.07 10.06
N VAL A 35 0.64 6.26 10.68
CA VAL A 35 1.54 6.55 11.80
C VAL A 35 1.18 5.79 13.08
N HIS A 36 -0.05 5.34 13.21
CA HIS A 36 -0.55 4.64 14.38
C HIS A 36 -0.59 3.11 14.19
N HIS A 37 -0.86 2.65 12.97
CA HIS A 37 -0.98 1.24 12.60
C HIS A 37 -0.09 0.90 11.40
N PRO A 38 1.24 0.83 11.62
CA PRO A 38 2.20 0.60 10.53
C PRO A 38 2.11 -0.78 9.87
N VAL A 39 1.51 -1.71 10.53
CA VAL A 39 1.34 -3.09 10.09
C VAL A 39 -0.07 -3.51 10.46
N ALA A 40 -0.84 -3.99 9.48
CA ALA A 40 -2.19 -4.49 9.75
C ALA A 40 -2.15 -5.66 10.73
N ASP A 41 -2.96 -5.62 11.80
CA ASP A 41 -3.16 -6.74 12.72
C ASP A 41 -4.66 -6.87 13.02
N PHE A 42 -5.37 -7.54 12.10
CA PHE A 42 -6.83 -7.67 12.15
C PHE A 42 -7.33 -8.50 13.34
N ASN A 43 -6.46 -9.28 13.97
CA ASN A 43 -6.80 -10.17 15.06
C ASN A 43 -6.09 -9.82 16.38
N ASN A 44 -5.22 -8.81 16.37
CA ASN A 44 -4.42 -8.31 17.49
C ASN A 44 -3.65 -9.43 18.20
N ASP A 45 -3.00 -10.32 17.39
CA ASP A 45 -2.17 -11.40 17.90
C ASP A 45 -0.66 -11.07 17.89
N GLY A 46 -0.29 -9.86 17.41
CA GLY A 46 1.06 -9.33 17.38
C GLY A 46 1.88 -9.79 16.16
N TYR A 47 1.24 -10.40 15.18
CA TYR A 47 1.81 -10.74 13.87
C TYR A 47 1.14 -9.89 12.81
N GLY A 48 1.93 -9.31 11.91
CA GLY A 48 1.35 -8.54 10.82
C GLY A 48 0.52 -9.40 9.87
N ASP A 49 -0.59 -8.85 9.41
CA ASP A 49 -1.50 -9.47 8.46
C ASP A 49 -1.38 -8.80 7.09
N VAL A 50 -1.79 -9.49 6.02
CA VAL A 50 -1.88 -8.91 4.67
C VAL A 50 -3.22 -9.26 4.03
N ALA A 51 -3.79 -8.34 3.25
CA ALA A 51 -5.03 -8.58 2.53
C ALA A 51 -4.82 -8.35 1.04
N TYR A 52 -5.18 -9.35 0.22
CA TYR A 52 -5.01 -9.34 -1.22
C TYR A 52 -6.32 -9.40 -1.97
N ALA A 53 -6.43 -8.60 -3.01
CA ALA A 53 -7.55 -8.61 -3.93
C ALA A 53 -7.58 -9.89 -4.80
N ALA A 54 -8.78 -10.39 -5.04
CA ALA A 54 -9.15 -11.27 -6.12
C ALA A 54 -10.34 -10.62 -6.83
N GLY A 55 -10.09 -9.43 -7.41
CA GLY A 55 -11.14 -8.52 -7.85
C GLY A 55 -12.01 -9.05 -8.99
N ASN A 56 -11.49 -9.97 -9.80
CA ASN A 56 -12.26 -10.65 -10.86
C ASN A 56 -12.89 -11.98 -10.40
N ALA A 57 -12.82 -12.31 -9.11
CA ALA A 57 -13.33 -13.60 -8.64
C ALA A 57 -14.81 -13.80 -8.98
N THR A 58 -15.15 -15.02 -9.37
CA THR A 58 -16.54 -15.44 -9.56
C THR A 58 -17.14 -15.85 -8.21
N VAL A 59 -18.19 -15.18 -7.75
CA VAL A 59 -18.87 -15.41 -6.49
C VAL A 59 -20.33 -15.80 -6.73
N GLY A 60 -20.76 -16.96 -6.26
CA GLY A 60 -22.15 -17.41 -6.45
C GLY A 60 -22.58 -17.51 -7.93
N GLY A 61 -21.64 -17.71 -8.85
CA GLY A 61 -21.87 -17.76 -10.29
C GLY A 61 -21.87 -16.37 -10.97
N LYS A 62 -21.52 -15.31 -10.25
CA LYS A 62 -21.41 -13.95 -10.76
C LYS A 62 -19.94 -13.66 -11.09
N ALA A 63 -19.62 -13.53 -12.38
CA ALA A 63 -18.27 -13.27 -12.86
C ALA A 63 -17.84 -11.85 -12.50
N GLY A 64 -16.60 -11.67 -12.04
CA GLY A 64 -16.05 -10.35 -11.67
C GLY A 64 -16.70 -9.70 -10.45
N ALA A 65 -17.46 -10.49 -9.65
CA ALA A 65 -18.07 -9.94 -8.44
C ALA A 65 -17.03 -9.56 -7.37
N GLY A 66 -15.88 -10.21 -7.39
CA GLY A 66 -14.74 -9.88 -6.54
C GLY A 66 -14.76 -10.49 -5.14
N GLN A 67 -13.55 -10.70 -4.62
CA GLN A 67 -13.27 -11.15 -3.25
C GLN A 67 -12.00 -10.48 -2.74
N ILE A 68 -11.89 -10.40 -1.41
CA ILE A 68 -10.62 -10.07 -0.74
C ILE A 68 -10.22 -11.21 0.18
N VAL A 69 -8.92 -11.48 0.26
CA VAL A 69 -8.32 -12.55 1.06
C VAL A 69 -7.39 -11.92 2.08
N ALA A 70 -7.78 -11.91 3.36
CA ALA A 70 -6.87 -11.60 4.46
C ALA A 70 -6.11 -12.88 4.85
N LEU A 71 -4.79 -12.78 4.90
CA LEU A 71 -3.87 -13.83 5.35
C LEU A 71 -3.28 -13.38 6.69
N TYR A 72 -3.51 -14.18 7.73
CA TYR A 72 -3.04 -13.85 9.08
C TYR A 72 -1.61 -14.34 9.28
N GLY A 73 -0.81 -13.46 9.86
CA GLY A 73 0.58 -13.74 10.22
C GLY A 73 0.75 -14.82 11.28
N SER A 74 1.97 -15.23 11.49
CA SER A 74 2.36 -16.15 12.55
C SER A 74 3.88 -16.24 12.62
N ALA A 75 4.44 -16.77 13.70
CA ALA A 75 5.88 -17.04 13.83
C ALA A 75 6.52 -17.82 12.65
N SER A 76 5.73 -18.33 11.72
CA SER A 76 6.21 -18.98 10.48
C SER A 76 5.80 -18.21 9.22
N GLY A 77 5.33 -16.99 9.35
CA GLY A 77 4.81 -16.14 8.28
C GLY A 77 3.36 -16.47 7.90
N VAL A 78 2.91 -15.94 6.75
CA VAL A 78 1.55 -16.13 6.24
C VAL A 78 1.38 -17.48 5.55
N THR A 79 0.17 -18.05 5.66
CA THR A 79 -0.17 -19.35 5.04
C THR A 79 -1.60 -19.33 4.51
N SER A 80 -1.92 -20.22 3.57
CA SER A 80 -3.29 -20.39 3.08
C SER A 80 -4.29 -20.96 4.12
N THR A 81 -3.82 -21.44 5.26
CA THR A 81 -4.66 -22.06 6.30
C THR A 81 -5.18 -21.06 7.34
N LYS A 82 -4.41 -20.01 7.61
CA LYS A 82 -4.82 -18.90 8.49
C LYS A 82 -5.31 -17.75 7.62
N ARG A 83 -6.58 -17.70 7.33
CA ARG A 83 -7.16 -16.70 6.42
C ARG A 83 -8.62 -16.41 6.68
N THR A 84 -9.09 -15.28 6.17
CA THR A 84 -10.50 -14.99 5.92
C THR A 84 -10.67 -14.58 4.46
N THR A 85 -11.62 -15.19 3.74
CA THR A 85 -11.98 -14.83 2.36
C THR A 85 -13.37 -14.22 2.37
N ILE A 86 -13.49 -13.00 1.86
CA ILE A 86 -14.66 -12.13 2.02
C ILE A 86 -15.18 -11.70 0.65
N SER A 87 -16.49 -11.67 0.50
CA SER A 87 -17.22 -11.13 -0.64
C SER A 87 -18.52 -10.50 -0.14
N GLN A 88 -19.26 -9.83 -1.00
CA GLN A 88 -20.59 -9.32 -0.66
C GLN A 88 -21.60 -10.43 -0.29
N ASN A 89 -21.36 -11.69 -0.67
CA ASN A 89 -22.17 -12.84 -0.23
C ASN A 89 -21.74 -13.41 1.14
N THR A 90 -20.69 -12.86 1.76
CA THR A 90 -20.27 -13.28 3.10
C THR A 90 -21.26 -12.80 4.14
N THR A 91 -21.68 -13.69 5.04
CA THR A 91 -22.65 -13.35 6.09
C THR A 91 -22.23 -12.15 6.92
N GLY A 92 -23.08 -11.14 6.99
CA GLY A 92 -22.83 -9.90 7.72
C GLY A 92 -22.11 -8.82 6.90
N VAL A 93 -21.79 -9.07 5.65
CA VAL A 93 -21.32 -8.04 4.68
C VAL A 93 -22.56 -7.48 3.95
N PRO A 94 -22.75 -6.16 3.91
CA PRO A 94 -23.83 -5.54 3.15
C PRO A 94 -23.67 -5.72 1.64
N GLY A 95 -24.78 -5.70 0.91
CA GLY A 95 -24.83 -5.88 -0.54
C GLY A 95 -25.12 -7.32 -0.95
N SER A 96 -24.92 -7.62 -2.20
CA SER A 96 -25.01 -8.96 -2.81
C SER A 96 -24.07 -8.99 -4.00
N ALA A 97 -23.30 -10.04 -4.14
CA ALA A 97 -22.39 -10.17 -5.28
C ALA A 97 -23.17 -10.14 -6.61
N GLU A 98 -22.85 -9.21 -7.47
CA GLU A 98 -23.38 -9.04 -8.83
C GLU A 98 -22.24 -9.19 -9.85
N THR A 99 -22.57 -9.26 -11.12
CA THR A 99 -21.55 -9.45 -12.16
C THR A 99 -20.84 -8.13 -12.41
N GLY A 100 -19.54 -8.09 -12.18
CA GLY A 100 -18.71 -6.93 -12.47
C GLY A 100 -18.43 -6.00 -11.29
N ASP A 101 -19.02 -6.21 -10.10
CA ASP A 101 -18.89 -5.29 -8.95
C ASP A 101 -17.46 -5.00 -8.53
N GLY A 102 -16.55 -5.98 -8.69
CA GLY A 102 -15.14 -5.83 -8.36
C GLY A 102 -14.87 -5.64 -6.86
N PHE A 103 -15.64 -6.30 -5.98
CA PHE A 103 -15.43 -6.21 -4.54
C PHE A 103 -14.01 -6.63 -4.16
N GLY A 104 -13.32 -5.78 -3.42
CA GLY A 104 -11.96 -6.00 -2.96
C GLY A 104 -10.86 -5.42 -3.85
N TRP A 105 -11.18 -4.80 -5.01
CA TRP A 105 -10.17 -4.17 -5.86
C TRP A 105 -9.34 -3.12 -5.13
N VAL A 106 -9.96 -2.34 -4.26
CA VAL A 106 -9.29 -1.34 -3.44
C VAL A 106 -9.63 -1.56 -1.98
N SER A 107 -8.62 -1.50 -1.13
CA SER A 107 -8.79 -1.61 0.32
C SER A 107 -7.74 -0.81 1.08
N ALA A 108 -8.08 -0.41 2.31
CA ALA A 108 -7.18 0.24 3.25
C ALA A 108 -7.51 -0.24 4.67
N TYR A 109 -6.51 -0.30 5.54
CA TYR A 109 -6.70 -0.81 6.89
C TYR A 109 -6.41 0.25 7.97
N GLY A 110 -6.99 0.06 9.14
CA GLY A 110 -6.77 0.85 10.35
C GLY A 110 -7.80 0.54 11.42
N ASP A 111 -7.53 0.87 12.66
CA ASP A 111 -8.48 0.73 13.76
C ASP A 111 -9.52 1.87 13.75
N PHE A 112 -10.46 1.79 12.79
CA PHE A 112 -11.45 2.86 12.58
C PHE A 112 -12.42 3.05 13.76
N ASN A 113 -12.61 2.02 14.57
CA ASN A 113 -13.54 2.06 15.70
C ASN A 113 -12.87 2.24 17.07
N GLY A 114 -11.56 2.13 17.18
CA GLY A 114 -10.77 2.29 18.39
C GLY A 114 -10.89 1.11 19.36
N ASP A 115 -11.14 -0.12 18.84
CA ASP A 115 -11.29 -1.31 19.68
C ASP A 115 -10.01 -2.15 19.81
N GLY A 116 -8.93 -1.73 19.14
CA GLY A 116 -7.60 -2.34 19.19
C GLY A 116 -7.40 -3.49 18.21
N TYR A 117 -8.32 -3.69 17.26
CA TYR A 117 -8.19 -4.58 16.12
C TYR A 117 -8.24 -3.74 14.86
N ASP A 118 -7.30 -3.94 13.94
CA ASP A 118 -7.42 -3.27 12.67
C ASP A 118 -8.64 -3.78 11.90
N ASP A 119 -9.34 -2.83 11.30
CA ASP A 119 -10.47 -3.04 10.42
C ASP A 119 -10.02 -2.91 8.97
N LEU A 120 -10.80 -3.41 8.01
CA LEU A 120 -10.49 -3.33 6.60
C LEU A 120 -11.60 -2.58 5.85
N ALA A 121 -11.29 -1.37 5.36
CA ALA A 121 -12.14 -0.68 4.40
C ALA A 121 -11.98 -1.33 3.02
N VAL A 122 -13.08 -1.71 2.37
CA VAL A 122 -13.11 -2.45 1.11
C VAL A 122 -14.10 -1.80 0.16
N SER A 123 -13.71 -1.60 -1.09
CA SER A 123 -14.62 -1.09 -2.13
C SER A 123 -15.18 -2.20 -3.03
N ALA A 124 -16.38 -1.95 -3.57
CA ALA A 124 -16.88 -2.55 -4.81
C ALA A 124 -17.15 -1.37 -5.75
N LEU A 125 -16.12 -0.97 -6.50
CA LEU A 125 -16.11 0.33 -7.20
C LEU A 125 -17.03 0.38 -8.43
N LEU A 126 -17.52 -0.77 -8.90
CA LEU A 126 -18.44 -0.89 -10.02
C LEU A 126 -19.84 -1.39 -9.58
N GLU A 127 -20.14 -1.33 -8.28
CA GLU A 127 -21.47 -1.65 -7.74
C GLU A 127 -22.52 -0.68 -8.26
N ASP A 128 -23.66 -1.22 -8.74
CA ASP A 128 -24.83 -0.43 -9.12
C ASP A 128 -25.62 -0.01 -7.87
N VAL A 129 -25.63 1.25 -7.51
CA VAL A 129 -26.28 1.75 -6.29
C VAL A 129 -27.53 2.54 -6.59
N SER A 130 -28.70 2.04 -6.19
CA SER A 130 -29.98 2.78 -6.25
C SER A 130 -30.33 3.33 -7.63
N GLY A 131 -29.94 2.64 -8.71
CA GLY A 131 -30.18 3.02 -10.10
C GLY A 131 -29.10 3.91 -10.70
N ASP A 132 -28.02 4.11 -10.00
CA ASP A 132 -26.77 4.72 -10.45
C ASP A 132 -25.82 3.59 -10.86
N ALA A 133 -25.55 3.49 -12.18
CA ALA A 133 -24.64 2.47 -12.71
C ALA A 133 -23.21 2.82 -12.33
N ASP A 134 -22.43 1.81 -11.90
CA ASP A 134 -21.06 1.98 -11.43
C ASP A 134 -20.91 3.06 -10.32
N GLY A 135 -21.96 3.31 -9.52
CA GLY A 135 -21.95 4.30 -8.44
C GLY A 135 -20.90 3.98 -7.37
N GLY A 136 -20.64 2.70 -7.16
CA GLY A 136 -19.67 2.18 -6.22
C GLY A 136 -20.14 2.14 -4.77
N THR A 137 -19.53 1.26 -3.99
CA THR A 137 -19.80 1.16 -2.53
C THR A 137 -18.51 0.92 -1.75
N VAL A 138 -18.50 1.37 -0.49
CA VAL A 138 -17.42 1.14 0.47
C VAL A 138 -18.01 0.51 1.72
N VAL A 139 -17.40 -0.55 2.21
CA VAL A 139 -17.73 -1.16 3.50
C VAL A 139 -16.48 -1.20 4.39
N ILE A 140 -16.66 -1.10 5.70
CA ILE A 140 -15.62 -1.45 6.67
C ILE A 140 -15.95 -2.85 7.20
N VAL A 141 -15.06 -3.78 6.98
CA VAL A 141 -15.07 -5.14 7.55
C VAL A 141 -14.34 -5.10 8.87
N TRP A 142 -15.00 -5.54 9.95
CA TRP A 142 -14.53 -5.35 11.31
C TRP A 142 -13.52 -6.42 11.75
N GLY A 143 -12.42 -5.96 12.34
CA GLY A 143 -11.48 -6.80 13.05
C GLY A 143 -12.03 -7.37 14.35
N SER A 144 -11.44 -8.45 14.80
CA SER A 144 -11.76 -9.09 16.08
C SER A 144 -10.72 -10.17 16.44
N ALA A 145 -10.68 -10.64 17.67
CA ALA A 145 -9.79 -11.76 18.09
C ALA A 145 -9.92 -13.05 17.23
N SER A 146 -10.90 -13.16 16.37
CA SER A 146 -11.07 -14.26 15.40
C SER A 146 -10.78 -13.84 13.96
N GLY A 147 -10.26 -12.63 13.78
CA GLY A 147 -10.01 -12.01 12.47
C GLY A 147 -11.20 -11.21 11.96
N LEU A 148 -11.18 -10.90 10.66
CA LEU A 148 -12.17 -10.06 9.99
C LEU A 148 -13.55 -10.71 9.89
N SER A 149 -14.61 -9.99 10.27
CA SER A 149 -15.99 -10.50 10.21
C SER A 149 -17.04 -9.40 10.30
N GLY A 150 -18.17 -9.61 9.59
CA GLY A 150 -19.23 -8.59 9.49
C GLY A 150 -18.74 -7.33 8.80
N ALA A 151 -19.65 -6.46 8.41
CA ALA A 151 -19.23 -5.18 7.82
C ALA A 151 -20.33 -4.10 7.98
N THR A 152 -19.93 -2.85 7.72
CA THR A 152 -20.82 -1.69 7.74
C THR A 152 -20.55 -0.82 6.53
N THR A 153 -21.60 -0.38 5.81
CA THR A 153 -21.47 0.50 4.65
C THR A 153 -21.12 1.91 5.11
N ILE A 154 -20.14 2.51 4.43
CA ILE A 154 -19.83 3.94 4.48
C ILE A 154 -20.55 4.60 3.31
N ASN A 155 -21.66 5.26 3.62
CA ASN A 155 -22.51 5.85 2.60
C ASN A 155 -21.81 6.97 1.83
N ASP A 156 -21.97 6.96 0.51
CA ASP A 156 -21.56 8.06 -0.33
C ASP A 156 -22.39 9.33 0.02
N PRO A 157 -21.70 10.43 0.37
CA PRO A 157 -22.40 11.65 0.75
C PRO A 157 -22.85 12.52 -0.44
N ALA A 158 -22.46 12.18 -1.68
CA ALA A 158 -22.70 12.99 -2.88
C ALA A 158 -22.88 12.14 -4.16
N PRO A 159 -23.74 11.09 -4.15
CA PRO A 159 -23.79 10.06 -5.18
C PRO A 159 -24.12 10.58 -6.59
N SER A 160 -24.75 11.74 -6.71
CA SER A 160 -25.06 12.35 -8.01
C SER A 160 -23.96 13.25 -8.59
N SER A 161 -22.80 13.34 -7.93
CA SER A 161 -21.70 14.23 -8.32
C SER A 161 -20.47 13.50 -8.86
N HIS A 162 -20.45 12.19 -8.80
CA HIS A 162 -19.36 11.32 -9.27
C HIS A 162 -19.83 9.87 -9.30
N ASP A 163 -19.06 9.00 -9.93
CA ASP A 163 -19.21 7.56 -9.97
C ASP A 163 -18.04 6.89 -9.27
N ARG A 164 -18.10 5.58 -9.08
CA ARG A 164 -17.04 4.73 -8.53
C ARG A 164 -16.61 5.17 -7.12
N TRP A 165 -17.59 5.32 -6.22
CA TRP A 165 -17.33 5.56 -4.82
C TRP A 165 -16.44 4.45 -4.23
N GLY A 166 -15.29 4.85 -3.66
CA GLY A 166 -14.26 3.90 -3.22
C GLY A 166 -13.25 3.54 -4.31
N LYS A 167 -13.15 4.34 -5.39
CA LYS A 167 -12.11 4.19 -6.42
C LYS A 167 -10.71 4.20 -5.83
N THR A 168 -10.50 4.96 -4.75
CA THR A 168 -9.28 4.98 -3.94
C THR A 168 -9.64 5.10 -2.47
N LEU A 169 -8.83 4.45 -1.61
CA LEU A 169 -8.97 4.47 -0.15
C LEU A 169 -7.61 4.70 0.48
N ALA A 170 -7.58 5.43 1.59
CA ALA A 170 -6.43 5.51 2.49
C ALA A 170 -6.89 5.74 3.92
N ALA A 171 -6.17 5.19 4.88
CA ALA A 171 -6.42 5.36 6.31
C ALA A 171 -5.27 6.15 6.97
N GLY A 172 -5.58 6.91 8.02
CA GLY A 172 -4.59 7.61 8.82
C GLY A 172 -5.19 8.67 9.74
N ASP A 173 -4.49 9.04 10.78
CA ASP A 173 -4.89 10.12 11.67
C ASP A 173 -4.48 11.49 11.08
N PHE A 174 -5.31 11.99 10.14
CA PHE A 174 -5.00 13.22 9.38
C PHE A 174 -5.15 14.51 10.22
N ASP A 175 -5.83 14.46 11.35
CA ASP A 175 -6.02 15.64 12.21
C ASP A 175 -5.28 15.56 13.56
N GLY A 176 -4.65 14.44 13.86
CA GLY A 176 -3.85 14.24 15.06
C GLY A 176 -4.70 14.04 16.31
N ASP A 177 -5.94 13.52 16.18
CA ASP A 177 -6.83 13.28 17.32
C ASP A 177 -6.65 11.89 17.96
N GLY A 178 -5.75 11.07 17.41
CA GLY A 178 -5.42 9.73 17.88
C GLY A 178 -6.37 8.64 17.38
N LYS A 179 -7.13 8.91 16.31
CA LYS A 179 -8.04 7.94 15.69
C LYS A 179 -7.84 7.90 14.19
N GLU A 180 -7.92 6.69 13.65
CA GLU A 180 -7.80 6.51 12.22
C GLU A 180 -9.01 7.06 11.45
N ASP A 181 -8.75 8.01 10.55
CA ASP A 181 -9.69 8.55 9.59
C ASP A 181 -9.69 7.70 8.31
N LEU A 182 -10.77 7.75 7.53
CA LEU A 182 -10.86 7.11 6.21
C LEU A 182 -11.03 8.15 5.12
N ALA A 183 -10.05 8.25 4.22
CA ALA A 183 -10.13 9.03 2.98
C ALA A 183 -10.69 8.18 1.85
N VAL A 184 -11.71 8.68 1.14
CA VAL A 184 -12.40 7.98 0.06
C VAL A 184 -12.42 8.87 -1.19
N GLY A 185 -11.87 8.36 -2.29
CA GLY A 185 -11.91 8.99 -3.61
C GLY A 185 -12.91 8.32 -4.55
N ALA A 186 -13.24 9.03 -5.62
CA ALA A 186 -14.18 8.64 -6.67
C ALA A 186 -13.70 9.20 -8.02
N THR A 187 -14.53 9.29 -9.06
CA THR A 187 -14.17 9.97 -10.32
C THR A 187 -14.04 11.50 -10.19
N SER A 188 -14.44 12.06 -9.07
CA SER A 188 -14.24 13.47 -8.72
C SER A 188 -12.86 13.75 -8.15
N SER A 189 -12.32 14.97 -8.35
CA SER A 189 -11.15 15.44 -7.62
C SER A 189 -11.42 15.74 -6.14
N THR A 190 -12.65 15.58 -5.67
CA THR A 190 -13.01 15.76 -4.27
C THR A 190 -12.82 14.44 -3.53
N ILE A 191 -11.94 14.45 -2.53
CA ILE A 191 -11.74 13.34 -1.61
C ILE A 191 -12.58 13.62 -0.36
N HIS A 192 -13.35 12.63 0.07
CA HIS A 192 -14.15 12.71 1.30
C HIS A 192 -13.41 12.02 2.43
N VAL A 193 -13.22 12.73 3.54
CA VAL A 193 -12.53 12.18 4.72
C VAL A 193 -13.55 12.01 5.85
N PHE A 194 -13.71 10.79 6.31
CA PHE A 194 -14.53 10.40 7.45
C PHE A 194 -13.64 10.31 8.68
N LYS A 195 -13.93 11.14 9.68
CA LYS A 195 -13.16 11.16 10.93
C LYS A 195 -13.37 9.91 11.76
N GLY A 196 -12.30 9.47 12.39
CA GLY A 196 -12.20 8.28 13.20
C GLY A 196 -13.26 8.15 14.31
N GLY A 197 -13.28 6.99 14.97
CA GLY A 197 -14.36 6.57 15.85
C GLY A 197 -15.60 6.14 15.06
N ILE A 198 -15.38 5.52 13.91
CA ILE A 198 -16.43 4.97 13.04
C ILE A 198 -17.02 3.74 13.75
N THR A 199 -18.30 3.76 13.98
CA THR A 199 -18.98 2.69 14.74
C THR A 199 -19.54 1.60 13.82
N LYS A 200 -19.77 0.42 14.38
CA LYS A 200 -20.45 -0.70 13.66
C LYS A 200 -21.88 -0.37 13.21
N SER A 201 -22.45 0.78 13.59
CA SER A 201 -23.71 1.33 13.06
C SER A 201 -23.51 2.34 11.92
N GLY A 202 -22.28 2.63 11.50
CA GLY A 202 -21.96 3.58 10.43
C GLY A 202 -21.93 5.04 10.87
N THR A 203 -21.96 5.33 12.19
CA THR A 203 -21.74 6.68 12.70
C THR A 203 -20.25 6.98 12.68
N THR A 204 -19.85 8.16 12.19
CA THR A 204 -18.47 8.64 12.12
C THR A 204 -18.21 9.78 13.10
N GLY A 205 -16.98 10.11 13.40
CA GLY A 205 -16.59 11.27 14.21
C GLY A 205 -16.84 12.62 13.52
N GLY A 206 -17.29 12.59 12.29
CA GLY A 206 -17.54 13.73 11.43
C GLY A 206 -17.02 13.51 10.01
N ARG A 207 -17.13 14.52 9.17
CA ARG A 207 -16.67 14.44 7.78
C ARG A 207 -16.28 15.80 7.26
N TYR A 208 -15.24 15.83 6.44
CA TYR A 208 -14.84 17.00 5.64
C TYR A 208 -14.43 16.56 4.23
N THR A 209 -14.09 17.50 3.37
CA THR A 209 -13.61 17.21 2.01
C THR A 209 -12.31 17.94 1.76
N VAL A 210 -11.45 17.32 0.97
CA VAL A 210 -10.22 17.92 0.45
C VAL A 210 -10.24 17.84 -1.07
N LYS A 211 -9.71 18.86 -1.75
CA LYS A 211 -9.74 18.95 -3.21
C LYS A 211 -8.35 19.31 -3.74
N PRO A 212 -7.48 18.34 -3.96
CA PRO A 212 -6.19 18.56 -4.61
C PRO A 212 -6.36 19.05 -6.06
N PRO A 213 -5.35 19.67 -6.67
CA PRO A 213 -5.44 20.27 -8.01
C PRO A 213 -5.29 19.20 -9.12
N ILE A 214 -6.16 18.19 -9.11
CA ILE A 214 -6.26 17.12 -10.11
C ILE A 214 -7.54 17.25 -10.94
N ILE A 215 -7.53 16.64 -12.13
CA ILE A 215 -8.70 16.65 -13.04
C ILE A 215 -9.83 15.81 -12.44
N SER A 216 -11.06 16.26 -12.69
CA SER A 216 -12.33 15.66 -12.27
C SER A 216 -13.13 15.22 -13.47
N GLY A 217 -13.78 14.07 -13.43
CA GLY A 217 -14.68 13.57 -14.47
C GLY A 217 -14.54 12.06 -14.69
N ASP A 218 -15.29 11.52 -15.64
CA ASP A 218 -15.21 10.11 -15.99
C ASP A 218 -13.77 9.72 -16.42
N GLY A 219 -13.27 8.61 -15.89
CA GLY A 219 -11.89 8.16 -16.11
C GLY A 219 -10.81 8.98 -15.41
N THR A 220 -11.14 9.92 -14.51
CA THR A 220 -10.21 10.77 -13.77
C THR A 220 -10.47 10.72 -12.26
N GLY A 221 -10.17 11.79 -11.51
CA GLY A 221 -10.12 11.80 -10.04
C GLY A 221 -8.81 11.16 -9.55
N PRO A 222 -8.66 10.88 -8.26
CA PRO A 222 -7.47 10.21 -7.75
C PRO A 222 -7.33 8.79 -8.32
N PHE A 223 -6.11 8.37 -8.64
CA PHE A 223 -5.78 7.01 -9.08
C PHE A 223 -5.18 6.20 -7.94
N ASN A 224 -4.45 6.87 -7.03
CA ASN A 224 -3.92 6.27 -5.81
C ASN A 224 -3.95 7.29 -4.66
N LEU A 225 -4.03 6.78 -3.44
CA LEU A 225 -3.87 7.54 -2.19
C LEU A 225 -2.88 6.78 -1.31
N THR A 226 -1.85 7.48 -0.82
CA THR A 226 -0.86 6.90 0.10
C THR A 226 -0.74 7.79 1.34
N ALA A 227 -0.90 7.20 2.50
CA ALA A 227 -0.89 7.88 3.79
C ALA A 227 0.44 7.65 4.53
N GLY A 228 0.94 8.65 5.26
CA GLY A 228 2.14 8.54 6.09
C GLY A 228 2.61 9.91 6.59
N ASP A 229 3.46 9.95 7.61
CA ASP A 229 4.00 11.21 8.17
C ASP A 229 5.29 11.60 7.45
N VAL A 230 5.21 12.55 6.52
CA VAL A 230 6.33 13.05 5.73
C VAL A 230 7.12 14.12 6.48
N ASN A 231 6.46 14.88 7.37
CA ASN A 231 7.03 16.06 7.99
C ASN A 231 7.43 15.87 9.47
N GLY A 232 7.23 14.69 10.04
CA GLY A 232 7.61 14.32 11.41
C GLY A 232 6.74 15.01 12.48
N ASP A 233 5.52 15.45 12.13
CA ASP A 233 4.64 16.16 13.07
C ASP A 233 3.62 15.24 13.75
N THR A 234 3.72 13.94 13.51
CA THR A 234 2.86 12.86 14.04
C THR A 234 1.44 12.82 13.50
N ARG A 235 1.11 13.66 12.51
CA ARG A 235 -0.13 13.56 11.75
C ARG A 235 0.14 12.84 10.45
N THR A 236 -0.84 12.08 10.04
CA THR A 236 -0.75 11.45 8.72
C THR A 236 -0.95 12.50 7.64
N ASP A 237 0.00 12.56 6.70
CA ASP A 237 -0.11 13.29 5.44
C ASP A 237 -0.70 12.37 4.37
N LEU A 238 -1.14 12.94 3.24
CA LEU A 238 -1.69 12.18 2.13
C LEU A 238 -0.96 12.53 0.82
N ILE A 239 -0.49 11.50 0.12
CA ILE A 239 -0.08 11.66 -1.29
C ILE A 239 -1.27 11.29 -2.17
N VAL A 240 -1.57 12.15 -3.12
CA VAL A 240 -2.67 11.98 -4.07
C VAL A 240 -2.12 11.90 -5.48
N ASP A 241 -2.26 10.76 -6.11
CA ASP A 241 -1.99 10.59 -7.54
C ASP A 241 -3.22 10.98 -8.37
N GLY A 242 -2.99 11.63 -9.53
CA GLY A 242 -4.03 12.01 -10.46
C GLY A 242 -3.47 12.75 -11.67
N PHE A 243 -4.34 13.17 -12.57
CA PHE A 243 -3.93 14.02 -13.69
C PHE A 243 -3.91 15.49 -13.26
N GLU A 244 -2.81 16.18 -13.57
CA GLU A 244 -2.64 17.61 -13.28
C GLU A 244 -3.60 18.52 -14.04
N THR A 245 -3.87 19.71 -13.49
CA THR A 245 -4.70 20.73 -14.12
C THR A 245 -3.90 21.88 -14.74
N ASP A 246 -2.58 21.89 -14.65
CA ASP A 246 -1.71 23.01 -15.00
C ASP A 246 -1.02 22.85 -16.38
N SER A 247 -1.27 21.77 -17.11
CA SER A 247 -0.84 21.60 -18.50
C SER A 247 -1.99 21.22 -19.44
N GLU A 248 -1.79 21.42 -20.73
CA GLU A 248 -2.79 21.07 -21.78
C GLU A 248 -2.94 19.55 -21.96
N TYR A 249 -1.96 18.77 -21.52
CA TYR A 249 -1.95 17.31 -21.67
C TYR A 249 -2.56 16.59 -20.47
N GLY A 250 -2.66 17.25 -19.29
CA GLY A 250 -3.10 16.60 -18.08
C GLY A 250 -2.22 15.42 -17.70
N TRP A 251 -0.89 15.65 -17.57
CA TRP A 251 0.03 14.59 -17.20
C TRP A 251 -0.28 14.00 -15.83
N ASN A 252 0.12 12.75 -15.60
CA ASN A 252 0.14 12.18 -14.27
C ASN A 252 1.01 13.04 -13.33
N ALA A 253 0.54 13.27 -12.12
CA ALA A 253 1.25 13.99 -11.07
C ALA A 253 0.79 13.53 -9.69
N ASN A 254 1.74 13.50 -8.77
CA ASN A 254 1.48 13.30 -7.35
C ASN A 254 1.43 14.63 -6.61
N TYR A 255 0.58 14.72 -5.61
CA TYR A 255 0.45 15.89 -4.73
C TYR A 255 0.56 15.45 -3.28
N TYR A 256 1.53 16.01 -2.58
CA TYR A 256 1.60 15.97 -1.13
C TYR A 256 0.55 16.90 -0.54
N VAL A 257 -0.29 16.40 0.33
CA VAL A 257 -1.36 17.12 1.02
C VAL A 257 -1.15 16.94 2.53
N PRO A 258 -0.62 17.97 3.23
CA PRO A 258 -0.27 17.82 4.65
C PRO A 258 -1.50 17.65 5.54
N GLY A 259 -1.36 16.79 6.56
CA GLY A 259 -2.22 16.72 7.73
C GLY A 259 -2.06 17.96 8.61
N THR A 260 -3.13 18.41 9.22
CA THR A 260 -3.14 19.54 10.15
C THR A 260 -4.13 19.26 11.28
N ALA A 261 -4.08 20.01 12.39
CA ALA A 261 -5.07 19.90 13.47
C ALA A 261 -6.55 20.12 13.01
N SER A 262 -6.76 20.46 11.74
CA SER A 262 -8.10 20.59 11.14
C SER A 262 -8.38 19.51 10.08
N GLY A 263 -7.44 18.58 9.87
CA GLY A 263 -7.41 17.57 8.81
C GLY A 263 -6.55 17.99 7.63
N LEU A 264 -6.64 17.26 6.53
CA LEU A 264 -5.86 17.46 5.32
C LEU A 264 -6.04 18.85 4.68
N SER A 265 -4.96 19.48 4.25
CA SER A 265 -4.96 20.86 3.72
C SER A 265 -4.52 20.92 2.25
N ALA A 266 -5.47 20.89 1.31
CA ALA A 266 -5.17 21.09 -0.11
C ALA A 266 -4.63 22.50 -0.44
N ALA A 267 -4.86 23.50 0.42
CA ALA A 267 -4.29 24.84 0.24
C ALA A 267 -2.76 24.87 0.42
N SER A 268 -2.20 23.87 1.10
CA SER A 268 -0.77 23.68 1.31
C SER A 268 -0.20 22.55 0.45
N ALA A 269 -0.97 22.04 -0.51
CA ALA A 269 -0.53 20.94 -1.36
C ALA A 269 0.70 21.33 -2.19
N GLN A 270 1.64 20.39 -2.31
CA GLN A 270 2.85 20.53 -3.11
C GLN A 270 2.88 19.48 -4.20
N LYS A 271 3.15 19.90 -5.45
CA LYS A 271 3.31 18.97 -6.58
C LYS A 271 4.62 18.23 -6.45
N LEU A 272 4.58 16.93 -6.64
CA LEU A 272 5.70 16.00 -6.59
C LEU A 272 6.08 15.50 -7.99
N LYS A 273 7.02 14.57 -8.04
CA LYS A 273 7.38 13.82 -9.24
C LYS A 273 6.22 12.93 -9.69
N PRO A 274 6.07 12.68 -11.01
CA PRO A 274 5.05 11.76 -11.51
C PRO A 274 5.28 10.32 -11.02
N GLY A 275 4.28 9.49 -11.13
CA GLY A 275 4.33 8.07 -10.80
C GLY A 275 2.95 7.54 -10.47
N ILE A 276 2.67 6.29 -10.84
CA ILE A 276 1.37 5.64 -10.65
C ILE A 276 1.20 5.06 -9.24
N ILE A 277 2.31 4.83 -8.55
CA ILE A 277 2.34 4.29 -7.19
C ILE A 277 3.26 5.15 -6.32
N THR A 278 2.94 5.23 -5.05
CA THR A 278 3.75 5.95 -4.08
C THR A 278 3.89 5.15 -2.79
N GLY A 279 5.01 5.35 -2.10
CA GLY A 279 5.24 4.84 -0.74
C GLY A 279 5.90 5.91 0.11
N ILE A 280 5.73 5.82 1.41
CA ILE A 280 6.32 6.74 2.38
C ILE A 280 7.14 5.94 3.39
N GLY A 281 8.38 6.36 3.65
CA GLY A 281 9.26 5.68 4.60
C GLY A 281 10.55 6.42 4.89
N ASP A 282 11.03 6.37 6.12
CA ASP A 282 12.31 6.98 6.51
C ASP A 282 13.48 6.07 6.07
N VAL A 283 13.93 6.23 4.81
CA VAL A 283 15.03 5.42 4.25
C VAL A 283 16.41 5.88 4.70
N ASN A 284 16.49 7.04 5.35
CA ASN A 284 17.76 7.64 5.72
C ASN A 284 17.94 7.84 7.24
N GLY A 285 16.91 7.53 8.06
CA GLY A 285 16.94 7.57 9.52
C GLY A 285 16.96 8.98 10.10
N ASP A 286 16.46 9.98 9.36
CA ASP A 286 16.47 11.38 9.82
C ASP A 286 15.18 11.79 10.55
N GLY A 287 14.21 10.86 10.65
CA GLY A 287 12.95 11.03 11.38
C GLY A 287 11.83 11.67 10.55
N TYR A 288 12.00 11.78 9.24
CA TYR A 288 11.01 12.29 8.30
C TYR A 288 10.70 11.19 7.28
N GLY A 289 9.43 11.00 6.94
CA GLY A 289 9.06 10.04 5.89
C GLY A 289 9.52 10.54 4.51
N ASP A 290 10.42 9.79 3.87
CA ASP A 290 10.80 10.01 2.48
C ASP A 290 9.68 9.45 1.59
N ILE A 291 9.42 10.09 0.45
CA ILE A 291 8.41 9.65 -0.51
C ILE A 291 9.11 8.98 -1.68
N VAL A 292 8.67 7.78 -2.04
CA VAL A 292 9.07 7.12 -3.28
C VAL A 292 7.90 7.16 -4.26
N THR A 293 8.11 7.63 -5.49
CA THR A 293 7.12 7.54 -6.57
C THR A 293 7.64 6.62 -7.67
N GLY A 294 6.80 5.70 -8.15
CA GLY A 294 7.14 4.77 -9.21
C GLY A 294 6.57 5.23 -10.55
N GLU A 295 7.44 5.49 -11.52
CA GLU A 295 7.11 5.95 -12.87
C GLU A 295 7.43 4.86 -13.91
N GLU A 296 6.45 4.04 -14.26
CA GLU A 296 6.62 2.89 -15.13
C GLU A 296 6.74 3.20 -16.62
N TRP A 297 6.42 4.44 -17.03
CA TRP A 297 6.27 4.78 -18.45
C TRP A 297 7.58 4.91 -19.20
N ASP A 298 7.61 4.30 -20.38
CA ASP A 298 8.64 4.54 -21.37
C ASP A 298 8.47 5.88 -22.09
N PRO A 299 9.55 6.58 -22.45
CA PRO A 299 9.47 7.71 -23.37
C PRO A 299 8.89 7.29 -24.73
N SER A 300 8.25 8.21 -25.44
CA SER A 300 7.79 7.99 -26.81
C SER A 300 8.92 7.43 -27.68
N LYS A 301 8.63 6.36 -28.45
CA LYS A 301 9.66 5.62 -29.23
C LYS A 301 10.27 6.45 -30.34
N ASP A 302 9.47 7.30 -30.97
CA ASP A 302 9.84 8.07 -32.17
C ASP A 302 9.57 9.58 -32.01
N GLY A 303 9.11 10.00 -30.82
CA GLY A 303 8.76 11.39 -30.55
C GLY A 303 7.48 11.85 -31.25
N SER A 304 6.68 10.94 -31.80
CA SER A 304 5.40 11.27 -32.45
C SER A 304 4.34 11.73 -31.45
N GLU A 305 4.41 11.21 -30.24
CA GLU A 305 3.55 11.61 -29.12
C GLU A 305 4.41 12.18 -27.99
N PRO A 306 3.87 13.12 -27.21
CA PRO A 306 4.54 13.61 -26.01
C PRO A 306 4.72 12.48 -24.99
N SER A 307 5.87 12.46 -24.33
CA SER A 307 6.14 11.54 -23.22
C SER A 307 5.67 12.13 -21.91
N VAL A 308 5.31 11.28 -20.93
CA VAL A 308 5.17 11.73 -19.56
C VAL A 308 6.48 12.43 -19.14
N PRO A 309 6.42 13.61 -18.53
CA PRO A 309 7.62 14.32 -18.12
C PRO A 309 8.57 13.45 -17.30
N GLU A 310 9.84 13.47 -17.63
CA GLU A 310 10.91 12.72 -17.00
C GLU A 310 10.87 11.19 -17.19
N SER A 311 9.94 10.61 -17.97
CA SER A 311 9.89 9.17 -18.22
C SER A 311 11.25 8.61 -18.69
N ALA A 312 11.56 7.38 -18.32
CA ALA A 312 12.80 6.68 -18.64
C ALA A 312 12.52 5.32 -19.26
N THR A 313 13.38 4.86 -20.18
CA THR A 313 13.25 3.53 -20.76
C THR A 313 13.28 2.47 -19.65
N GLY A 314 12.28 1.61 -19.64
CA GLY A 314 12.10 0.56 -18.65
C GLY A 314 11.49 1.04 -17.34
N GLY A 315 11.15 2.32 -17.22
CA GLY A 315 10.63 2.91 -16.00
C GLY A 315 11.71 3.37 -15.00
N LYS A 316 11.29 3.97 -13.91
CA LYS A 316 12.16 4.46 -12.82
C LYS A 316 11.37 4.71 -11.53
N VAL A 317 12.11 4.97 -10.46
CA VAL A 317 11.55 5.51 -9.22
C VAL A 317 12.23 6.84 -8.87
N HIS A 318 11.48 7.72 -8.21
CA HIS A 318 12.00 8.94 -7.61
C HIS A 318 11.96 8.81 -6.09
N LEU A 319 13.08 9.11 -5.44
CA LEU A 319 13.16 9.26 -3.98
C LEU A 319 13.13 10.75 -3.67
N ILE A 320 12.13 11.21 -2.98
CA ILE A 320 11.89 12.59 -2.55
C ILE A 320 12.05 12.64 -1.04
N LYS A 321 13.00 13.40 -0.54
CA LYS A 321 13.27 13.46 0.90
C LYS A 321 12.18 14.18 1.67
N GLY A 322 11.80 13.60 2.81
CA GLY A 322 11.02 14.29 3.82
C GLY A 322 11.78 15.38 4.55
N SER A 323 11.09 16.29 5.19
CA SER A 323 11.65 17.31 6.08
C SER A 323 10.56 17.94 6.93
N ALA A 324 10.92 18.65 8.01
CA ALA A 324 9.97 19.39 8.85
C ALA A 324 9.06 20.39 8.09
N SER A 325 9.34 20.71 6.85
CA SER A 325 8.52 21.57 5.98
C SER A 325 7.80 20.78 4.86
N GLY A 326 7.80 19.45 4.93
CA GLY A 326 7.30 18.56 3.90
C GLY A 326 8.37 18.14 2.90
N PRO A 327 7.99 17.74 1.67
CA PRO A 327 8.91 17.20 0.67
C PRO A 327 10.03 18.16 0.27
N ALA A 328 11.27 17.65 0.14
CA ALA A 328 12.46 18.45 -0.17
C ALA A 328 13.46 17.68 -1.05
N GLY A 329 13.72 18.20 -2.23
CA GLY A 329 14.69 17.61 -3.16
C GLY A 329 14.30 16.19 -3.63
N ALA A 330 14.77 15.79 -4.80
CA ALA A 330 14.50 14.47 -5.34
C ALA A 330 15.72 13.90 -6.04
N THR A 331 15.90 12.59 -5.95
CA THR A 331 16.83 11.80 -6.76
C THR A 331 16.05 10.73 -7.51
N SER A 332 16.58 10.24 -8.62
CA SER A 332 15.91 9.20 -9.40
C SER A 332 16.85 8.03 -9.64
N LEU A 333 16.29 6.83 -9.70
CA LEU A 333 17.04 5.62 -10.01
C LEU A 333 16.25 4.71 -10.97
N THR A 334 16.99 4.00 -11.79
CA THR A 334 16.53 3.02 -12.79
C THR A 334 17.31 1.73 -12.59
N GLN A 335 16.98 0.67 -13.29
CA GLN A 335 17.78 -0.57 -13.31
C GLN A 335 19.23 -0.32 -13.79
N ASN A 336 19.51 0.80 -14.49
CA ASN A 336 20.88 1.17 -14.88
C ASN A 336 21.63 2.01 -13.82
N THR A 337 21.07 2.26 -12.65
CA THR A 337 21.68 3.06 -11.60
C THR A 337 22.60 2.21 -10.72
N GLY A 338 23.88 2.54 -10.67
CA GLY A 338 24.84 1.84 -9.81
C GLY A 338 24.95 0.35 -10.12
N ASN A 339 24.66 -0.49 -9.14
CA ASN A 339 24.60 -1.94 -9.24
C ASN A 339 23.18 -2.47 -8.99
N VAL A 340 22.16 -1.68 -9.31
CA VAL A 340 20.78 -2.18 -9.33
C VAL A 340 20.69 -3.32 -10.34
N PRO A 341 20.16 -4.49 -9.97
CA PRO A 341 20.08 -5.63 -10.88
C PRO A 341 19.14 -5.39 -12.07
N GLY A 342 19.42 -6.05 -13.19
CA GLY A 342 18.70 -5.89 -14.44
C GLY A 342 19.39 -4.88 -15.38
N ALA A 343 18.70 -4.54 -16.43
CA ALA A 343 19.06 -3.47 -17.37
C ALA A 343 17.75 -2.85 -17.85
N SER A 344 17.68 -1.52 -17.88
CA SER A 344 16.46 -0.85 -18.32
C SER A 344 16.14 -1.16 -19.79
N GLU A 345 15.12 -1.93 -20.01
CA GLU A 345 14.57 -2.29 -21.31
C GLU A 345 13.15 -1.73 -21.46
N ARG A 346 12.68 -1.61 -22.69
CA ARG A 346 11.31 -1.14 -22.92
C ARG A 346 10.30 -2.17 -22.47
N GLY A 347 9.33 -1.73 -21.67
CA GLY A 347 8.26 -2.57 -21.18
C GLY A 347 8.57 -3.33 -19.90
N ASP A 348 9.71 -3.06 -19.23
CA ASP A 348 10.02 -3.68 -17.93
C ASP A 348 9.12 -3.18 -16.83
N PHE A 349 8.63 -1.94 -16.95
CA PHE A 349 7.77 -1.29 -15.95
C PHE A 349 8.42 -1.18 -14.57
N PHE A 350 9.74 -0.93 -14.48
CA PHE A 350 10.42 -0.72 -13.21
C PHE A 350 9.82 0.49 -12.48
N GLY A 351 9.25 0.24 -11.29
CA GLY A 351 8.46 1.22 -10.53
C GLY A 351 6.95 1.10 -10.77
N ASN A 352 6.45 0.01 -11.38
CA ASN A 352 5.00 -0.24 -11.46
C ASN A 352 4.40 -0.51 -10.08
N GLU A 353 5.20 -1.06 -9.16
CA GLU A 353 4.81 -1.32 -7.79
C GLU A 353 6.02 -1.15 -6.85
N LEU A 354 5.77 -0.77 -5.59
CA LEU A 354 6.81 -0.58 -4.58
C LEU A 354 6.27 -0.71 -3.16
N SER A 355 7.15 -1.07 -2.24
CA SER A 355 6.83 -1.11 -0.80
C SER A 355 8.07 -0.79 0.03
N LEU A 356 7.87 -0.13 1.17
CA LEU A 356 8.93 0.17 2.15
C LEU A 356 8.72 -0.62 3.44
N GLY A 357 9.83 -1.05 4.05
CA GLY A 357 9.83 -1.80 5.31
C GLY A 357 11.24 -2.09 5.77
N ASP A 358 11.50 -2.15 7.06
CA ASP A 358 12.82 -2.48 7.62
C ASP A 358 13.02 -4.02 7.61
N ILE A 359 13.70 -4.53 6.58
CA ILE A 359 13.93 -5.97 6.36
C ILE A 359 14.96 -6.54 7.34
N ASN A 360 15.91 -5.73 7.75
CA ASN A 360 17.10 -6.19 8.48
C ASN A 360 17.14 -5.73 9.95
N GLY A 361 16.21 -4.87 10.37
CA GLY A 361 16.10 -4.36 11.73
C GLY A 361 17.15 -3.30 12.08
N ASP A 362 17.69 -2.59 11.09
CA ASP A 362 18.73 -1.58 11.31
C ASP A 362 18.17 -0.16 11.53
N GLY A 363 16.85 0.00 11.42
CA GLY A 363 16.12 1.24 11.64
C GLY A 363 16.03 2.15 10.42
N PHE A 364 16.51 1.72 9.25
CA PHE A 364 16.29 2.38 7.97
C PHE A 364 15.24 1.61 7.19
N GLN A 365 14.31 2.31 6.55
CA GLN A 365 13.36 1.64 5.68
C GLN A 365 14.06 1.19 4.40
N ASP A 366 13.88 -0.08 4.04
CA ASP A 366 14.33 -0.68 2.79
C ASP A 366 13.23 -0.54 1.73
N LEU A 367 13.59 -0.59 0.47
CA LEU A 367 12.66 -0.44 -0.65
C LEU A 367 12.66 -1.70 -1.51
N VAL A 368 11.48 -2.24 -1.77
CA VAL A 368 11.24 -3.18 -2.87
C VAL A 368 10.64 -2.42 -4.04
N VAL A 369 11.20 -2.59 -5.23
CA VAL A 369 10.69 -2.06 -6.49
C VAL A 369 10.43 -3.21 -7.44
N ALA A 370 9.24 -3.23 -8.02
CA ALA A 370 8.87 -4.20 -9.03
C ALA A 370 9.16 -3.72 -10.46
N ALA A 371 9.44 -4.67 -11.34
CA ALA A 371 9.52 -4.56 -12.78
C ALA A 371 8.67 -5.70 -13.35
N ALA A 372 7.34 -5.56 -13.29
CA ALA A 372 6.42 -6.64 -13.61
C ALA A 372 6.45 -7.04 -15.10
N GLY A 373 6.90 -6.16 -15.97
CA GLY A 373 7.09 -6.44 -17.41
C GLY A 373 8.45 -7.02 -17.78
N GLU A 374 9.35 -7.29 -16.81
CA GLU A 374 10.68 -7.84 -17.06
C GLU A 374 10.62 -9.15 -17.85
N ASN A 375 11.47 -9.26 -18.89
CA ASN A 375 11.57 -10.45 -19.72
C ASN A 375 12.77 -11.29 -19.32
N LEU A 376 12.57 -12.53 -18.90
CA LEU A 376 13.64 -13.40 -18.42
C LEU A 376 13.81 -14.64 -19.29
N GLY A 377 15.05 -14.91 -19.71
CA GLY A 377 15.37 -16.14 -20.47
C GLY A 377 14.64 -16.27 -21.80
N GLY A 378 14.09 -15.17 -22.35
CA GLY A 378 13.27 -15.15 -23.56
C GLY A 378 11.78 -15.39 -23.31
N VAL A 379 11.36 -15.49 -22.07
CA VAL A 379 9.93 -15.51 -21.66
C VAL A 379 9.47 -14.07 -21.41
N VAL A 380 8.32 -13.70 -21.93
CA VAL A 380 7.82 -12.31 -21.93
C VAL A 380 7.02 -12.03 -20.67
N ASN A 381 7.20 -10.83 -20.10
CA ASN A 381 6.46 -10.33 -18.93
C ASN A 381 6.45 -11.31 -17.75
N THR A 382 7.56 -11.98 -17.48
CA THR A 382 7.67 -12.87 -16.32
C THR A 382 7.65 -12.10 -15.02
N GLY A 383 8.23 -10.90 -15.05
CA GLY A 383 8.35 -10.00 -13.93
C GLY A 383 9.47 -10.32 -12.96
N ALA A 384 9.87 -9.31 -12.21
CA ALA A 384 10.90 -9.40 -11.18
C ALA A 384 10.74 -8.30 -10.13
N VAL A 385 11.36 -8.50 -8.97
CA VAL A 385 11.45 -7.49 -7.91
C VAL A 385 12.90 -7.26 -7.48
N THR A 386 13.23 -6.01 -7.18
CA THR A 386 14.54 -5.58 -6.69
C THR A 386 14.41 -5.05 -5.28
N VAL A 387 15.29 -5.48 -4.36
CA VAL A 387 15.41 -4.96 -2.99
C VAL A 387 16.59 -4.02 -2.91
N LEU A 388 16.37 -2.81 -2.39
CA LEU A 388 17.36 -1.78 -2.12
C LEU A 388 17.34 -1.44 -0.64
N TYR A 389 18.47 -1.56 0.04
CA TYR A 389 18.56 -1.30 1.47
C TYR A 389 18.75 0.18 1.78
N GLY A 390 18.03 0.66 2.81
CA GLY A 390 18.18 1.98 3.38
C GLY A 390 19.53 2.17 4.09
N SER A 391 19.93 3.40 4.32
CA SER A 391 21.12 3.76 5.08
C SER A 391 21.11 5.25 5.39
N ALA A 392 21.95 5.72 6.32
CA ALA A 392 22.11 7.16 6.60
C ALA A 392 22.45 8.03 5.37
N ALA A 393 22.80 7.42 4.23
CA ALA A 393 23.02 8.11 2.96
C ALA A 393 21.80 8.04 2.01
N GLY A 394 20.72 7.38 2.42
CA GLY A 394 19.56 7.00 1.62
C GLY A 394 19.71 5.59 1.06
N LEU A 395 18.99 5.28 -0.03
CA LEU A 395 18.96 3.94 -0.63
C LEU A 395 20.33 3.55 -1.21
N ASN A 396 20.81 2.35 -0.86
CA ASN A 396 22.08 1.84 -1.34
C ASN A 396 21.91 1.14 -2.70
N THR A 397 22.43 1.76 -3.74
CA THR A 397 22.46 1.23 -5.12
C THR A 397 23.81 0.62 -5.50
N SER A 398 24.79 0.59 -4.59
CA SER A 398 26.17 0.18 -4.90
C SER A 398 26.49 -1.25 -4.48
N SER A 399 25.81 -1.77 -3.45
CA SER A 399 26.06 -3.11 -2.90
C SER A 399 24.86 -3.60 -2.09
N GLY A 400 24.79 -4.93 -1.90
CA GLY A 400 23.76 -5.56 -1.07
C GLY A 400 22.40 -5.68 -1.73
N THR A 401 22.21 -5.14 -2.92
CA THR A 401 20.94 -5.26 -3.66
C THR A 401 20.57 -6.73 -3.89
N GLN A 402 19.28 -7.05 -3.82
CA GLN A 402 18.78 -8.38 -4.14
C GLN A 402 17.82 -8.32 -5.33
N TYR A 403 17.65 -9.45 -6.00
CA TYR A 403 16.76 -9.59 -7.15
C TYR A 403 16.06 -10.94 -7.07
N PHE A 404 14.74 -10.93 -7.25
CA PHE A 404 13.94 -12.13 -7.22
C PHE A 404 12.99 -12.17 -8.43
N ALA A 405 12.92 -13.34 -9.03
CA ALA A 405 11.94 -13.75 -10.04
C ALA A 405 11.51 -15.17 -9.71
N GLN A 406 10.51 -15.70 -10.38
CA GLN A 406 10.07 -17.08 -10.15
C GLN A 406 11.15 -18.10 -10.52
N SER A 407 12.03 -17.80 -11.48
CA SER A 407 13.23 -18.60 -11.78
C SER A 407 14.34 -18.53 -10.75
N THR A 408 14.26 -17.63 -9.76
CA THR A 408 15.25 -17.58 -8.67
C THR A 408 15.20 -18.86 -7.83
N ALA A 409 16.34 -19.50 -7.65
CA ALA A 409 16.41 -20.78 -6.93
C ALA A 409 15.78 -20.70 -5.53
N GLY A 410 14.75 -21.51 -5.30
CA GLY A 410 13.98 -21.58 -4.06
C GLY A 410 12.74 -20.67 -4.01
N VAL A 411 12.54 -19.76 -4.95
CA VAL A 411 11.26 -19.09 -5.13
C VAL A 411 10.26 -20.09 -5.72
N PRO A 412 9.02 -20.20 -5.21
CA PRO A 412 8.01 -21.08 -5.79
C PRO A 412 7.48 -20.55 -7.13
N GLY A 413 7.24 -21.45 -8.06
CA GLY A 413 6.76 -21.15 -9.41
C GLY A 413 7.82 -21.39 -10.47
N SER A 414 7.60 -20.87 -11.66
CA SER A 414 8.50 -20.85 -12.80
C SER A 414 8.12 -19.67 -13.68
N ASP A 415 9.10 -19.07 -14.36
CA ASP A 415 8.82 -17.97 -15.29
C ASP A 415 7.91 -18.45 -16.42
N GLU A 416 6.70 -17.92 -16.52
CA GLU A 416 5.74 -18.15 -17.59
C GLU A 416 5.40 -16.81 -18.27
N THR A 417 4.88 -16.86 -19.48
CA THR A 417 4.52 -15.64 -20.22
C THR A 417 3.34 -14.96 -19.54
N ASP A 418 3.49 -13.66 -19.29
CA ASP A 418 2.48 -12.80 -18.67
C ASP A 418 2.14 -13.17 -17.22
N ASP A 419 3.08 -13.75 -16.45
CA ASP A 419 2.90 -13.97 -15.00
C ASP A 419 2.90 -12.67 -14.20
N PHE A 420 3.65 -11.67 -14.65
CA PHE A 420 3.77 -10.37 -14.00
C PHE A 420 4.15 -10.49 -12.50
N PHE A 421 5.18 -11.30 -12.19
CA PHE A 421 5.71 -11.38 -10.82
C PHE A 421 6.22 -10.01 -10.38
N GLY A 422 5.67 -9.47 -9.30
CA GLY A 422 5.83 -8.08 -8.88
C GLY A 422 4.67 -7.18 -9.32
N SER A 423 3.53 -7.75 -9.76
CA SER A 423 2.31 -6.97 -9.98
C SER A 423 1.80 -6.29 -8.72
N GLU A 424 2.18 -6.80 -7.55
CA GLU A 424 1.96 -6.23 -6.23
C GLU A 424 3.13 -6.63 -5.34
N VAL A 425 3.59 -5.76 -4.46
CA VAL A 425 4.60 -6.07 -3.45
C VAL A 425 4.24 -5.46 -2.10
N LYS A 426 4.45 -6.21 -1.00
CA LYS A 426 4.25 -5.67 0.35
C LYS A 426 5.38 -6.13 1.26
N LEU A 427 6.02 -5.17 1.95
CA LEU A 427 6.93 -5.40 3.06
C LEU A 427 6.17 -5.25 4.37
N THR A 428 6.05 -6.31 5.13
CA THR A 428 5.27 -6.35 6.38
C THR A 428 5.87 -7.38 7.33
N ASP A 429 6.01 -7.04 8.61
CA ASP A 429 6.46 -7.99 9.64
C ASP A 429 5.32 -8.99 9.96
N VAL A 430 5.18 -10.03 9.13
CA VAL A 430 4.18 -11.08 9.33
C VAL A 430 4.63 -12.16 10.30
N THR A 431 5.89 -12.09 10.77
CA THR A 431 6.47 -13.04 11.74
C THR A 431 6.54 -12.49 13.16
N GLY A 432 6.30 -11.19 13.36
CA GLY A 432 6.32 -10.53 14.67
C GLY A 432 7.71 -10.41 15.26
N ASP A 433 8.77 -10.47 14.43
CA ASP A 433 10.17 -10.43 14.87
C ASP A 433 10.80 -9.03 14.74
N GLY A 434 10.02 -8.04 14.32
CA GLY A 434 10.43 -6.66 14.12
C GLY A 434 11.15 -6.41 12.79
N LYS A 435 11.03 -7.33 11.82
CA LYS A 435 11.63 -7.23 10.50
C LYS A 435 10.60 -7.53 9.42
N ALA A 436 10.62 -6.70 8.39
CA ALA A 436 9.68 -6.87 7.29
C ALA A 436 10.01 -8.10 6.45
N ASP A 437 9.01 -8.94 6.26
CA ASP A 437 8.98 -9.99 5.25
C ASP A 437 8.41 -9.46 3.94
N LEU A 438 8.68 -10.14 2.84
CA LEU A 438 8.19 -9.75 1.52
C LEU A 438 7.08 -10.69 1.04
N THR A 439 5.97 -10.12 0.60
CA THR A 439 4.99 -10.82 -0.21
C THR A 439 4.93 -10.20 -1.61
N VAL A 440 4.82 -11.04 -2.64
CA VAL A 440 4.84 -10.66 -4.05
C VAL A 440 3.64 -11.27 -4.76
N GLY A 441 2.86 -10.43 -5.41
CA GLY A 441 1.79 -10.86 -6.32
C GLY A 441 2.33 -11.24 -7.69
N ALA A 442 1.71 -12.22 -8.31
CA ALA A 442 1.86 -12.60 -9.71
C ALA A 442 0.45 -12.83 -10.26
N TYR A 443 -0.23 -11.75 -10.65
CA TYR A 443 -1.66 -11.84 -10.98
C TYR A 443 -1.94 -12.64 -12.25
N GLY A 444 -0.95 -12.74 -13.15
CA GLY A 444 -1.04 -13.50 -14.40
C GLY A 444 -0.79 -15.00 -14.25
N GLU A 445 -0.20 -15.41 -13.12
CA GLU A 445 0.13 -16.81 -12.82
C GLU A 445 -1.03 -17.77 -13.15
N ASN A 446 -0.73 -18.87 -13.89
CA ASN A 446 -1.71 -19.88 -14.28
C ASN A 446 -2.94 -19.33 -15.03
N ASP A 447 -2.74 -18.64 -16.15
CA ASP A 447 -3.79 -18.02 -16.98
C ASP A 447 -4.64 -16.99 -16.21
N PHE A 448 -3.99 -16.04 -15.52
CA PHE A 448 -4.62 -14.99 -14.74
C PHE A 448 -5.47 -15.48 -13.55
N ASN A 449 -5.20 -16.68 -13.06
CA ASN A 449 -5.73 -17.08 -11.76
C ASN A 449 -5.04 -16.32 -10.63
N GLY A 450 -3.76 -16.06 -10.79
CA GLY A 450 -2.92 -15.31 -9.87
C GLY A 450 -2.40 -16.13 -8.71
N SER A 451 -1.41 -15.58 -8.03
CA SER A 451 -0.85 -16.14 -6.78
C SER A 451 -0.20 -15.04 -5.94
N VAL A 452 -0.01 -15.34 -4.66
CA VAL A 452 0.83 -14.54 -3.74
C VAL A 452 2.01 -15.39 -3.29
N VAL A 453 3.22 -14.91 -3.49
CA VAL A 453 4.46 -15.57 -3.05
C VAL A 453 4.99 -14.88 -1.80
N TYR A 454 5.18 -15.64 -0.73
CA TYR A 454 5.80 -15.20 0.51
C TYR A 454 7.28 -15.51 0.51
N LEU A 455 8.13 -14.54 0.85
CA LEU A 455 9.57 -14.59 0.96
C LEU A 455 9.97 -14.00 2.33
N PRO A 456 10.44 -14.83 3.31
CA PRO A 456 10.77 -14.30 4.63
C PRO A 456 12.06 -13.50 4.65
N SER A 457 12.19 -12.60 5.62
CA SER A 457 13.48 -12.10 6.08
C SER A 457 14.20 -13.16 6.92
N ASP A 458 15.53 -13.25 6.80
CA ASP A 458 16.36 -14.04 7.73
C ASP A 458 16.96 -13.18 8.86
N GLY A 459 16.48 -11.94 8.96
CA GLY A 459 16.95 -10.92 9.90
C GLY A 459 18.12 -10.08 9.39
N THR A 460 18.57 -10.33 8.17
CA THR A 460 19.59 -9.52 7.49
C THR A 460 19.22 -9.20 6.03
N LYS A 461 18.35 -10.00 5.45
CA LYS A 461 17.92 -9.88 4.04
C LYS A 461 16.72 -10.78 3.77
N ILE A 462 16.06 -10.56 2.66
CA ILE A 462 15.04 -11.48 2.13
C ILE A 462 15.71 -12.81 1.71
N THR A 463 15.09 -13.93 2.07
CA THR A 463 15.57 -15.29 1.75
C THR A 463 14.51 -16.12 1.05
N THR A 464 14.96 -17.11 0.26
CA THR A 464 14.06 -18.08 -0.35
C THR A 464 13.81 -19.31 0.54
N ALA A 465 14.57 -19.46 1.63
CA ALA A 465 14.37 -20.55 2.59
C ALA A 465 13.06 -20.32 3.38
N GLY A 466 12.09 -21.20 3.23
CA GLY A 466 10.76 -21.04 3.85
C GLY A 466 9.74 -20.30 2.99
N SER A 467 10.11 -19.89 1.77
CA SER A 467 9.19 -19.30 0.80
C SER A 467 8.05 -20.27 0.44
N ARG A 468 6.92 -19.69 0.06
CA ARG A 468 5.74 -20.45 -0.37
C ARG A 468 4.85 -19.63 -1.32
N SER A 469 4.13 -20.31 -2.21
CA SER A 469 3.10 -19.73 -3.04
C SER A 469 1.71 -20.03 -2.46
N ILE A 470 0.82 -19.07 -2.56
CA ILE A 470 -0.57 -19.13 -2.09
C ILE A 470 -1.46 -18.95 -3.32
N ALA A 471 -2.02 -20.06 -3.79
CA ALA A 471 -2.90 -20.09 -4.96
C ALA A 471 -4.36 -19.81 -4.59
N PRO A 472 -5.20 -19.30 -5.51
CA PRO A 472 -6.60 -18.96 -5.28
C PRO A 472 -7.41 -20.11 -4.64
N SER A 473 -7.29 -21.33 -5.18
CA SER A 473 -8.01 -22.49 -4.67
C SER A 473 -7.67 -22.85 -3.22
N ALA A 474 -6.44 -22.57 -2.78
CA ALA A 474 -6.00 -22.81 -1.41
C ALA A 474 -6.64 -21.85 -0.40
N VAL A 475 -7.11 -20.69 -0.86
CA VAL A 475 -7.73 -19.64 -0.05
C VAL A 475 -9.22 -19.46 -0.29
N GLY A 476 -9.86 -20.42 -1.01
CA GLY A 476 -11.30 -20.42 -1.22
C GLY A 476 -11.78 -19.47 -2.32
N VAL A 477 -10.89 -19.01 -3.17
CA VAL A 477 -11.20 -18.23 -4.37
C VAL A 477 -11.36 -19.18 -5.56
N SER A 478 -12.44 -19.00 -6.33
CA SER A 478 -12.69 -19.78 -7.53
C SER A 478 -11.70 -19.42 -8.64
N THR A 479 -11.13 -20.40 -9.32
CA THR A 479 -10.31 -20.19 -10.52
C THR A 479 -11.15 -20.01 -11.79
N SER A 480 -12.48 -20.04 -11.69
CA SER A 480 -13.37 -19.70 -12.79
C SER A 480 -13.41 -18.19 -12.99
N GLY A 481 -13.10 -17.71 -14.20
CA GLY A 481 -13.21 -16.29 -14.55
C GLY A 481 -11.97 -15.45 -14.23
N GLN A 482 -10.79 -16.10 -14.05
CA GLN A 482 -9.51 -15.40 -13.88
C GLN A 482 -9.54 -14.42 -12.71
N PRO A 483 -9.51 -14.91 -11.46
CA PRO A 483 -9.71 -14.07 -10.28
C PRO A 483 -8.62 -13.02 -10.02
N VAL A 484 -7.44 -13.12 -10.66
CA VAL A 484 -6.28 -12.22 -10.55
C VAL A 484 -5.83 -12.02 -9.10
N LEU A 485 -5.75 -13.10 -8.32
CA LEU A 485 -5.28 -13.02 -6.93
C LEU A 485 -3.84 -12.47 -6.88
N GLY A 486 -3.61 -11.45 -6.05
CA GLY A 486 -2.32 -10.80 -5.93
C GLY A 486 -2.11 -9.63 -6.90
N GLY A 487 -3.18 -9.15 -7.55
CA GLY A 487 -3.11 -7.95 -8.39
C GLY A 487 -3.22 -6.63 -7.62
N ASN A 488 -3.57 -6.66 -6.34
CA ASN A 488 -3.59 -5.51 -5.45
C ASN A 488 -3.63 -5.97 -3.99
N ALA A 489 -3.06 -5.19 -3.07
CA ALA A 489 -3.09 -5.41 -1.63
C ALA A 489 -3.70 -4.22 -0.88
N ALA A 490 -4.05 -4.42 0.39
CA ALA A 490 -4.51 -3.35 1.27
C ALA A 490 -3.36 -2.38 1.61
N ASN A 491 -3.66 -1.09 1.54
CA ASN A 491 -2.80 0.02 1.92
C ASN A 491 -3.14 0.52 3.33
#